data_14038ee7c472119069ee812d5ef855e7
#
_entry.id   14038ee7c472119069ee812d5ef855e7
#
_cell.length_a   1.000
_cell.length_b   1.000
_cell.length_c   1.000
_cell.angle_alpha   90.00
_cell.angle_beta   90.00
_cell.angle_gamma   90.00
#
_symmetry.space_group_name_H-M   'P 1'
#
loop_
_entity.id
_entity.type
_entity.pdbx_description
1 polymer ?
#
loop_
_entity_poly.entity_id
_entity_poly.type
_entity_poly.pdbx_seq_one_letter_code
_entity_poly.pdbx_strand_id
1 'polypeptide(L)'
;MQSTQKKPLTAFTVISTIILLLLTVLFIFPFYWILTGAFKSQPDTIVIPPQWFPKMPTMENFQQLMVQNPALQWMWNSVFISLVTMFLVCATSSLAGYVLAKKRFYGQRILFAIFIAAMALPKQVVLVPLVRIVNFMGIHDTLWAVILPLIGWPFGVFLMKQFSENIPTELLESAKIDGCGEIRTFWSVAFPIVKPGFAALAIFTFINTWNDYFMQLVMLTSRQNLTISLGVATMQAEMATNYGLIMAGAALAAVTIVTVFLVFQKSFTQGITMGAVKG
;
A
#
# COMPACT_ATOMS: atom_id res chain seq x y z
N MET A 1 39.35 -12.65 -2.59
CA MET A 1 38.73 -13.75 -1.85
C MET A 1 38.58 -13.33 -0.40
N GLN A 2 37.44 -12.74 0.01
CA GLN A 2 37.16 -12.46 1.41
C GLN A 2 36.61 -13.75 2.05
N SER A 3 37.38 -14.32 2.98
CA SER A 3 36.94 -15.47 3.78
C SER A 3 35.75 -15.05 4.63
N THR A 4 34.59 -15.60 4.35
CA THR A 4 33.39 -15.53 5.20
C THR A 4 33.71 -16.27 6.51
N GLN A 5 34.25 -15.56 7.51
CA GLN A 5 34.34 -16.08 8.87
C GLN A 5 32.93 -16.37 9.37
N LYS A 6 32.58 -17.65 9.51
CA LYS A 6 31.35 -18.09 10.18
C LYS A 6 31.41 -17.60 11.62
N LYS A 7 30.60 -16.61 11.97
CA LYS A 7 30.45 -16.17 13.37
C LYS A 7 30.02 -17.36 14.22
N PRO A 8 30.63 -17.56 15.42
CA PRO A 8 30.24 -18.66 16.31
C PRO A 8 28.75 -18.55 16.68
N LEU A 9 28.06 -19.67 16.67
CA LEU A 9 26.68 -19.79 17.13
C LEU A 9 26.61 -19.51 18.63
N THR A 10 26.30 -18.29 19.02
CA THR A 10 26.03 -17.95 20.41
C THR A 10 24.64 -18.43 20.81
N ALA A 11 24.42 -18.72 22.09
CA ALA A 11 23.09 -19.08 22.61
C ALA A 11 22.02 -18.05 22.23
N PHE A 12 22.40 -16.76 22.24
CA PHE A 12 21.53 -15.66 21.76
C PHE A 12 21.11 -15.85 20.28
N THR A 13 22.05 -16.20 19.41
CA THR A 13 21.75 -16.43 17.98
C THR A 13 20.79 -17.61 17.80
N VAL A 14 20.97 -18.70 18.54
CA VAL A 14 20.08 -19.88 18.48
C VAL A 14 18.68 -19.52 18.97
N ILE A 15 18.56 -18.89 20.14
CA ILE A 15 17.26 -18.49 20.70
C ILE A 15 16.53 -17.52 19.78
N SER A 16 17.20 -16.49 19.28
CA SER A 16 16.59 -15.51 18.35
C SER A 16 16.15 -16.17 17.05
N THR A 17 16.91 -17.13 16.51
CA THR A 17 16.53 -17.87 15.31
C THR A 17 15.27 -18.73 15.57
N ILE A 18 15.18 -19.42 16.71
CA ILE A 18 14.00 -20.21 17.08
C ILE A 18 12.77 -19.30 17.20
N ILE A 19 12.89 -18.17 17.89
CA ILE A 19 11.79 -17.20 18.03
C ILE A 19 11.36 -16.69 16.64
N LEU A 20 12.30 -16.33 15.77
CA LEU A 20 11.98 -15.88 14.41
C LEU A 20 11.27 -16.97 13.60
N LEU A 21 11.68 -18.21 13.68
CA LEU A 21 11.03 -19.33 13.00
C LEU A 21 9.60 -19.54 13.53
N LEU A 22 9.38 -19.52 14.85
CA LEU A 22 8.05 -19.63 15.42
C LEU A 22 7.13 -18.49 14.98
N LEU A 23 7.63 -17.25 15.01
CA LEU A 23 6.88 -16.10 14.52
C LEU A 23 6.58 -16.22 13.02
N THR A 24 7.55 -16.70 12.23
CA THR A 24 7.35 -16.91 10.79
C THR A 24 6.21 -17.90 10.52
N VAL A 25 6.20 -19.04 11.21
CA VAL A 25 5.12 -20.04 11.11
C VAL A 25 3.78 -19.42 11.51
N LEU A 26 3.74 -18.69 12.63
CA LEU A 26 2.53 -18.04 13.12
C LEU A 26 1.95 -17.04 12.11
N PHE A 27 2.81 -16.20 11.49
CA PHE A 27 2.36 -15.20 10.51
C PHE A 27 2.02 -15.79 9.14
N ILE A 28 2.65 -16.89 8.74
CA ILE A 28 2.34 -17.57 7.46
C ILE A 28 1.06 -18.41 7.58
N PHE A 29 0.71 -18.88 8.78
CA PHE A 29 -0.42 -19.78 9.00
C PHE A 29 -1.76 -19.29 8.44
N PRO A 30 -2.20 -18.02 8.66
CA PRO A 30 -3.45 -17.52 8.07
C PRO A 30 -3.47 -17.58 6.55
N PHE A 31 -2.35 -17.23 5.90
CA PHE A 31 -2.23 -17.29 4.44
C PHE A 31 -2.28 -18.73 3.92
N TYR A 32 -1.58 -19.63 4.59
CA TYR A 32 -1.65 -21.06 4.32
C TYR A 32 -3.10 -21.57 4.40
N TRP A 33 -3.83 -21.19 5.47
CA TRP A 33 -5.21 -21.60 5.68
C TRP A 33 -6.16 -21.09 4.59
N ILE A 34 -6.05 -19.83 4.22
CA ILE A 34 -6.83 -19.21 3.13
C ILE A 34 -6.52 -19.91 1.80
N LEU A 35 -5.24 -20.08 1.47
CA LEU A 35 -4.83 -20.72 0.23
C LEU A 35 -5.32 -22.17 0.13
N THR A 36 -5.10 -22.98 1.16
CA THR A 36 -5.55 -24.37 1.16
C THR A 36 -7.07 -24.47 1.17
N GLY A 37 -7.76 -23.59 1.90
CA GLY A 37 -9.21 -23.52 1.95
C GLY A 37 -9.87 -23.14 0.63
N ALA A 38 -9.21 -22.30 -0.17
CA ALA A 38 -9.69 -21.92 -1.49
C ALA A 38 -9.81 -23.10 -2.47
N PHE A 39 -9.03 -24.17 -2.24
CA PHE A 39 -9.05 -25.41 -3.05
C PHE A 39 -9.86 -26.55 -2.41
N LYS A 40 -10.53 -26.33 -1.26
CA LYS A 40 -11.43 -27.32 -0.64
C LYS A 40 -12.83 -27.19 -1.20
N SER A 41 -13.55 -28.32 -1.24
CA SER A 41 -15.00 -28.28 -1.42
C SER A 41 -15.67 -27.60 -0.23
N GLN A 42 -16.88 -27.03 -0.42
CA GLN A 42 -17.58 -26.34 0.67
C GLN A 42 -17.76 -27.21 1.93
N PRO A 43 -18.17 -28.48 1.84
CA PRO A 43 -18.26 -29.34 3.02
C PRO A 43 -16.92 -29.53 3.73
N ASP A 44 -15.81 -29.61 3.00
CA ASP A 44 -14.47 -29.85 3.56
C ASP A 44 -13.92 -28.63 4.30
N THR A 45 -14.48 -27.42 4.05
CA THR A 45 -14.04 -26.20 4.75
C THR A 45 -14.50 -26.14 6.21
N ILE A 46 -15.57 -26.88 6.57
CA ILE A 46 -16.23 -26.84 7.89
C ILE A 46 -16.10 -28.15 8.68
N VAL A 47 -15.39 -29.15 8.15
CA VAL A 47 -15.23 -30.47 8.80
C VAL A 47 -14.45 -30.35 10.11
N ILE A 48 -14.91 -31.11 11.12
CA ILE A 48 -14.25 -31.25 12.43
C ILE A 48 -13.79 -32.71 12.59
N PRO A 49 -12.50 -33.00 12.83
CA PRO A 49 -11.38 -32.05 12.96
C PRO A 49 -11.02 -31.38 11.63
N PRO A 50 -10.45 -30.11 11.69
CA PRO A 50 -10.12 -29.38 10.49
C PRO A 50 -9.11 -30.12 9.60
N GLN A 51 -9.37 -30.14 8.30
CA GLN A 51 -8.42 -30.71 7.34
C GLN A 51 -7.32 -29.71 7.03
N TRP A 52 -6.07 -30.11 7.23
CA TRP A 52 -4.91 -29.24 6.92
C TRP A 52 -4.68 -29.09 5.43
N PHE A 53 -4.89 -30.15 4.65
CA PHE A 53 -4.76 -30.14 3.19
C PHE A 53 -6.07 -30.60 2.54
N PRO A 54 -6.44 -30.08 1.36
CA PRO A 54 -7.59 -30.60 0.63
C PRO A 54 -7.33 -32.07 0.22
N LYS A 55 -8.27 -32.95 0.55
CA LYS A 55 -8.19 -34.37 0.13
C LYS A 55 -8.37 -34.51 -1.37
N MET A 56 -9.26 -33.72 -1.95
CA MET A 56 -9.54 -33.62 -3.37
C MET A 56 -9.52 -32.15 -3.75
N PRO A 57 -8.35 -31.60 -4.20
CA PRO A 57 -8.25 -30.20 -4.60
C PRO A 57 -9.23 -29.88 -5.74
N THR A 58 -10.02 -28.82 -5.59
CA THR A 58 -10.96 -28.37 -6.62
C THR A 58 -10.72 -26.92 -7.00
N MET A 59 -10.99 -26.55 -8.23
CA MET A 59 -11.02 -25.17 -8.72
C MET A 59 -12.44 -24.57 -8.71
N GLU A 60 -13.41 -25.29 -8.19
CA GLU A 60 -14.84 -24.92 -8.22
C GLU A 60 -15.07 -23.54 -7.58
N ASN A 61 -14.44 -23.26 -6.43
CA ASN A 61 -14.55 -21.97 -5.75
C ASN A 61 -14.08 -20.81 -6.65
N PHE A 62 -12.97 -20.98 -7.36
CA PHE A 62 -12.48 -19.97 -8.29
C PHE A 62 -13.40 -19.82 -9.50
N GLN A 63 -13.91 -20.91 -10.04
CA GLN A 63 -14.86 -20.87 -11.15
C GLN A 63 -16.16 -20.17 -10.73
N GLN A 64 -16.74 -20.53 -9.59
CA GLN A 64 -17.91 -19.84 -9.04
C GLN A 64 -17.64 -18.35 -8.79
N LEU A 65 -16.49 -18.01 -8.24
CA LEU A 65 -16.09 -16.63 -8.01
C LEU A 65 -16.09 -15.81 -9.31
N MET A 66 -15.55 -16.37 -10.39
CA MET A 66 -15.44 -15.67 -11.67
C MET A 66 -16.77 -15.62 -12.45
N VAL A 67 -17.64 -16.62 -12.27
CA VAL A 67 -18.93 -16.70 -12.98
C VAL A 67 -20.02 -15.90 -12.26
N GLN A 68 -20.08 -16.01 -10.94
CA GLN A 68 -21.15 -15.37 -10.13
C GLN A 68 -20.82 -13.93 -9.73
N ASN A 69 -19.54 -13.56 -9.75
CA ASN A 69 -19.06 -12.24 -9.33
C ASN A 69 -18.11 -11.66 -10.38
N PRO A 70 -18.07 -10.34 -10.54
CA PRO A 70 -17.12 -9.68 -11.42
C PRO A 70 -15.72 -9.58 -10.77
N ALA A 71 -15.18 -10.70 -10.25
CA ALA A 71 -13.95 -10.73 -9.44
C ALA A 71 -12.72 -10.23 -10.19
N LEU A 72 -12.61 -10.51 -11.50
CA LEU A 72 -11.55 -9.94 -12.34
C LEU A 72 -11.67 -8.42 -12.46
N GLN A 73 -12.89 -7.89 -12.56
CA GLN A 73 -13.13 -6.45 -12.56
C GLN A 73 -12.73 -5.84 -11.21
N TRP A 74 -13.09 -6.47 -10.09
CA TRP A 74 -12.69 -6.03 -8.74
C TRP A 74 -11.18 -6.00 -8.58
N MET A 75 -10.50 -7.03 -9.10
CA MET A 75 -9.04 -7.11 -9.11
C MET A 75 -8.44 -5.95 -9.92
N TRP A 76 -8.95 -5.72 -11.12
CA TRP A 76 -8.53 -4.62 -11.97
C TRP A 76 -8.77 -3.26 -11.30
N ASN A 77 -9.94 -3.05 -10.70
CA ASN A 77 -10.26 -1.82 -9.98
C ASN A 77 -9.27 -1.59 -8.83
N SER A 78 -8.96 -2.64 -8.05
CA SER A 78 -7.99 -2.54 -6.94
C SER A 78 -6.60 -2.15 -7.44
N VAL A 79 -6.11 -2.79 -8.50
CA VAL A 79 -4.81 -2.49 -9.11
C VAL A 79 -4.80 -1.07 -9.66
N PHE A 80 -5.85 -0.69 -10.41
CA PHE A 80 -5.96 0.64 -11.01
C PHE A 80 -5.98 1.75 -9.93
N ILE A 81 -6.87 1.64 -8.93
CA ILE A 81 -6.96 2.60 -7.83
C ILE A 81 -5.60 2.72 -7.15
N SER A 82 -4.96 1.60 -6.80
CA SER A 82 -3.70 1.61 -6.05
C SER A 82 -2.55 2.19 -6.86
N LEU A 83 -2.41 1.84 -8.14
CA LEU A 83 -1.35 2.35 -9.00
C LEU A 83 -1.53 3.83 -9.35
N VAL A 84 -2.76 4.25 -9.70
CA VAL A 84 -3.02 5.65 -10.05
C VAL A 84 -2.86 6.55 -8.83
N THR A 85 -3.40 6.14 -7.68
CA THR A 85 -3.21 6.88 -6.42
C THR A 85 -1.73 6.97 -6.06
N MET A 86 -1.00 5.86 -6.12
CA MET A 86 0.43 5.82 -5.87
C MET A 86 1.18 6.83 -6.75
N PHE A 87 0.93 6.82 -8.06
CA PHE A 87 1.59 7.72 -8.99
C PHE A 87 1.28 9.18 -8.68
N LEU A 88 -0.01 9.54 -8.50
CA LEU A 88 -0.45 10.91 -8.23
C LEU A 88 0.04 11.42 -6.89
N VAL A 89 -0.05 10.62 -5.83
CA VAL A 89 0.47 10.98 -4.50
C VAL A 89 1.98 11.16 -4.53
N CYS A 90 2.72 10.26 -5.17
CA CYS A 90 4.17 10.39 -5.27
C CYS A 90 4.60 11.63 -6.06
N ALA A 91 3.93 11.92 -7.17
CA ALA A 91 4.21 13.11 -7.97
C ALA A 91 3.94 14.41 -7.20
N THR A 92 2.74 14.54 -6.62
CA THR A 92 2.35 15.75 -5.88
C THR A 92 3.17 15.93 -4.60
N SER A 93 3.38 14.85 -3.85
CA SER A 93 4.15 14.89 -2.60
C SER A 93 5.62 15.19 -2.83
N SER A 94 6.23 14.68 -3.91
CA SER A 94 7.64 14.95 -4.22
C SER A 94 7.86 16.41 -4.57
N LEU A 95 6.97 16.99 -5.39
CA LEU A 95 7.04 18.41 -5.75
C LEU A 95 6.78 19.30 -4.53
N ALA A 96 5.70 19.02 -3.78
CA ALA A 96 5.35 19.80 -2.59
C ALA A 96 6.44 19.70 -1.52
N GLY A 97 6.95 18.48 -1.24
CA GLY A 97 8.02 18.25 -0.28
C GLY A 97 9.31 18.96 -0.66
N TYR A 98 9.70 18.94 -1.94
CA TYR A 98 10.87 19.67 -2.44
C TYR A 98 10.71 21.19 -2.27
N VAL A 99 9.56 21.74 -2.66
CA VAL A 99 9.28 23.18 -2.49
C VAL A 99 9.32 23.59 -1.03
N LEU A 100 8.66 22.81 -0.15
CA LEU A 100 8.65 23.06 1.28
C LEU A 100 10.01 22.90 1.96
N ALA A 101 10.94 22.14 1.39
CA ALA A 101 12.28 21.96 1.94
C ALA A 101 13.29 22.98 1.41
N LYS A 102 13.24 23.34 0.11
CA LYS A 102 14.31 24.05 -0.58
C LYS A 102 13.94 25.45 -1.07
N LYS A 103 12.68 25.82 -1.04
CA LYS A 103 12.22 27.16 -1.44
C LYS A 103 11.75 27.95 -0.23
N ARG A 104 12.10 29.24 -0.22
CA ARG A 104 11.62 30.18 0.81
C ARG A 104 10.48 31.00 0.23
N PHE A 105 9.30 30.94 0.88
CA PHE A 105 8.15 31.75 0.53
C PHE A 105 7.34 32.12 1.79
N TYR A 106 6.55 33.17 1.68
CA TYR A 106 5.71 33.61 2.79
C TYR A 106 4.66 32.54 3.15
N GLY A 107 4.54 32.24 4.45
CA GLY A 107 3.59 31.22 4.93
C GLY A 107 4.08 29.76 4.86
N GLN A 108 5.29 29.46 4.37
CA GLN A 108 5.86 28.12 4.28
C GLN A 108 5.74 27.31 5.58
N ARG A 109 6.08 27.92 6.72
CA ARG A 109 6.02 27.25 8.04
C ARG A 109 4.58 26.93 8.45
N ILE A 110 3.66 27.85 8.17
CA ILE A 110 2.23 27.69 8.49
C ILE A 110 1.65 26.57 7.61
N LEU A 111 1.93 26.59 6.33
CA LEU A 111 1.48 25.54 5.40
C LEU A 111 1.99 24.15 5.83
N PHE A 112 3.27 24.05 6.19
CA PHE A 112 3.81 22.78 6.68
C PHE A 112 3.18 22.34 8.01
N ALA A 113 2.93 23.29 8.95
CA ALA A 113 2.25 22.98 10.20
C ALA A 113 0.81 22.46 9.96
N ILE A 114 0.10 22.97 8.95
CA ILE A 114 -1.23 22.48 8.54
C ILE A 114 -1.12 21.02 8.07
N PHE A 115 -0.12 20.66 7.25
CA PHE A 115 0.08 19.26 6.86
C PHE A 115 0.33 18.35 8.06
N ILE A 116 1.16 18.77 9.02
CA ILE A 116 1.40 18.00 10.25
C ILE A 116 0.13 17.86 11.08
N ALA A 117 -0.62 18.94 11.27
CA ALA A 117 -1.89 18.90 12.00
C ALA A 117 -2.92 17.98 11.33
N ALA A 118 -2.97 17.98 9.99
CA ALA A 118 -3.87 17.12 9.23
C ALA A 118 -3.54 15.62 9.40
N MET A 119 -2.29 15.24 9.68
CA MET A 119 -1.91 13.84 9.96
C MET A 119 -2.51 13.33 11.28
N ALA A 120 -2.81 14.22 12.22
CA ALA A 120 -3.40 13.85 13.51
C ALA A 120 -4.92 13.59 13.42
N LEU A 121 -5.57 13.98 12.31
CA LEU A 121 -7.00 13.76 12.12
C LEU A 121 -7.27 12.28 11.76
N PRO A 122 -8.15 11.58 12.51
CA PRO A 122 -8.60 10.25 12.11
C PRO A 122 -9.31 10.32 10.76
N LYS A 123 -8.91 9.45 9.82
CA LYS A 123 -9.53 9.39 8.48
C LYS A 123 -11.06 9.25 8.54
N GLN A 124 -11.57 8.49 9.50
CA GLN A 124 -13.00 8.22 9.67
C GLN A 124 -13.83 9.49 9.93
N VAL A 125 -13.28 10.47 10.63
CA VAL A 125 -13.96 11.76 10.91
C VAL A 125 -14.18 12.56 9.63
N VAL A 126 -13.25 12.44 8.67
CA VAL A 126 -13.28 13.21 7.42
C VAL A 126 -14.16 12.53 6.35
N LEU A 127 -14.52 11.24 6.53
CA LEU A 127 -15.27 10.51 5.51
C LEU A 127 -16.62 11.14 5.18
N VAL A 128 -17.41 11.54 6.19
CA VAL A 128 -18.76 12.10 5.96
C VAL A 128 -18.72 13.40 5.14
N PRO A 129 -17.93 14.43 5.50
CA PRO A 129 -17.80 15.62 4.67
C PRO A 129 -17.21 15.31 3.29
N LEU A 130 -16.31 14.34 3.20
CA LEU A 130 -15.69 13.95 1.95
C LEU A 130 -16.70 13.33 0.97
N VAL A 131 -17.59 12.45 1.44
CA VAL A 131 -18.69 11.89 0.63
C VAL A 131 -19.56 13.01 0.07
N ARG A 132 -19.86 14.05 0.87
CA ARG A 132 -20.64 15.19 0.38
C ARG A 132 -19.93 15.94 -0.75
N ILE A 133 -18.62 16.15 -0.64
CA ILE A 133 -17.82 16.80 -1.67
C ILE A 133 -17.81 15.96 -2.94
N VAL A 134 -17.57 14.64 -2.82
CA VAL A 134 -17.53 13.70 -3.93
C VAL A 134 -18.88 13.62 -4.65
N ASN A 135 -19.99 13.62 -3.89
CA ASN A 135 -21.34 13.68 -4.46
C ASN A 135 -21.60 15.00 -5.20
N PHE A 136 -21.18 16.12 -4.59
CA PHE A 136 -21.30 17.45 -5.25
C PHE A 136 -20.51 17.52 -6.56
N MET A 137 -19.35 16.85 -6.61
CA MET A 137 -18.54 16.75 -7.84
C MET A 137 -19.11 15.77 -8.87
N GLY A 138 -20.17 15.01 -8.53
CA GLY A 138 -20.80 14.04 -9.43
C GLY A 138 -19.94 12.80 -9.73
N ILE A 139 -18.92 12.50 -8.91
CA ILE A 139 -17.98 11.38 -9.11
C ILE A 139 -18.19 10.23 -8.11
N HIS A 140 -19.21 10.30 -7.24
CA HIS A 140 -19.55 9.19 -6.35
C HIS A 140 -19.79 7.91 -7.16
N ASP A 141 -19.46 6.77 -6.56
CA ASP A 141 -19.53 5.45 -7.20
C ASP A 141 -18.67 5.33 -8.48
N THR A 142 -17.55 6.05 -8.52
CA THR A 142 -16.50 5.86 -9.52
C THR A 142 -15.16 5.60 -8.86
N LEU A 143 -14.21 5.01 -9.59
CA LEU A 143 -12.86 4.79 -9.05
C LEU A 143 -12.16 6.11 -8.66
N TRP A 144 -12.52 7.22 -9.31
CA TRP A 144 -12.01 8.57 -8.99
C TRP A 144 -12.48 9.09 -7.64
N ALA A 145 -13.64 8.61 -7.14
CA ALA A 145 -14.11 8.95 -5.79
C ALA A 145 -13.15 8.47 -4.69
N VAL A 146 -12.43 7.39 -4.93
CA VAL A 146 -11.41 6.88 -4.02
C VAL A 146 -10.04 7.54 -4.27
N ILE A 147 -9.68 7.78 -5.54
CA ILE A 147 -8.35 8.28 -5.94
C ILE A 147 -8.14 9.74 -5.55
N LEU A 148 -9.06 10.62 -5.96
CA LEU A 148 -8.86 12.08 -5.86
C LEU A 148 -8.65 12.59 -4.42
N PRO A 149 -9.41 12.11 -3.41
CA PRO A 149 -9.21 12.55 -2.03
C PRO A 149 -7.84 12.22 -1.44
N LEU A 150 -7.15 11.22 -1.99
CA LEU A 150 -5.85 10.76 -1.48
C LEU A 150 -4.66 11.52 -2.08
N ILE A 151 -4.84 12.29 -3.18
CA ILE A 151 -3.74 12.96 -3.90
C ILE A 151 -2.95 13.92 -2.99
N GLY A 152 -3.64 14.62 -2.08
CA GLY A 152 -3.03 15.54 -1.13
C GLY A 152 -2.59 14.91 0.18
N TRP A 153 -2.24 13.62 0.20
CA TRP A 153 -1.92 12.89 1.44
C TRP A 153 -0.83 13.56 2.28
N PRO A 154 -1.15 14.06 3.50
CA PRO A 154 -0.22 14.84 4.31
C PRO A 154 1.07 14.11 4.65
N PHE A 155 1.00 12.81 4.96
CA PHE A 155 2.18 11.99 5.23
C PHE A 155 3.13 11.93 4.04
N GLY A 156 2.62 11.86 2.81
CA GLY A 156 3.45 11.85 1.62
C GLY A 156 4.28 13.14 1.49
N VAL A 157 3.64 14.29 1.70
CA VAL A 157 4.30 15.61 1.68
C VAL A 157 5.34 15.72 2.79
N PHE A 158 5.00 15.28 4.00
CA PHE A 158 5.92 15.24 5.13
C PHE A 158 7.16 14.39 4.82
N LEU A 159 6.95 13.17 4.37
CA LEU A 159 8.03 12.23 4.06
C LEU A 159 8.97 12.80 2.99
N MET A 160 8.42 13.28 1.88
CA MET A 160 9.22 13.84 0.79
C MET A 160 9.95 15.12 1.18
N LYS A 161 9.36 15.93 2.07
CA LYS A 161 10.05 17.10 2.65
C LYS A 161 11.28 16.65 3.45
N GLN A 162 11.16 15.64 4.33
CA GLN A 162 12.26 15.12 5.13
C GLN A 162 13.40 14.59 4.24
N PHE A 163 13.08 13.87 3.16
CA PHE A 163 14.09 13.45 2.20
C PHE A 163 14.73 14.62 1.45
N SER A 164 13.92 15.61 1.08
CA SER A 164 14.41 16.78 0.35
C SER A 164 15.30 17.70 1.21
N GLU A 165 15.14 17.73 2.52
CA GLU A 165 16.02 18.48 3.44
C GLU A 165 17.48 18.03 3.34
N ASN A 166 17.72 16.76 3.05
CA ASN A 166 19.08 16.20 2.94
C ASN A 166 19.77 16.53 1.59
N ILE A 167 19.12 17.18 0.64
CA ILE A 167 19.76 17.60 -0.62
C ILE A 167 20.76 18.74 -0.30
N PRO A 168 22.06 18.63 -0.66
CA PRO A 168 23.00 19.74 -0.51
C PRO A 168 22.55 20.95 -1.32
N THR A 169 22.58 22.13 -0.69
CA THR A 169 22.11 23.37 -1.34
C THR A 169 23.05 23.77 -2.48
N GLU A 170 24.33 23.46 -2.33
CA GLU A 170 25.39 23.73 -3.30
C GLU A 170 25.12 23.09 -4.66
N LEU A 171 24.52 21.89 -4.68
CA LEU A 171 24.13 21.23 -5.94
C LEU A 171 23.00 21.96 -6.66
N LEU A 172 22.06 22.54 -5.90
CA LEU A 172 20.97 23.31 -6.47
C LEU A 172 21.45 24.68 -6.98
N GLU A 173 22.43 25.27 -6.29
CA GLU A 173 23.06 26.53 -6.70
C GLU A 173 23.90 26.34 -7.97
N SER A 174 24.71 25.29 -8.04
CA SER A 174 25.48 24.93 -9.24
C SER A 174 24.56 24.74 -10.47
N ALA A 175 23.46 24.02 -10.30
CA ALA A 175 22.48 23.85 -11.38
C ALA A 175 21.89 25.18 -11.86
N LYS A 176 21.70 26.17 -10.97
CA LYS A 176 21.24 27.50 -11.33
C LYS A 176 22.31 28.29 -12.09
N ILE A 177 23.58 28.17 -11.69
CA ILE A 177 24.70 28.79 -12.40
C ILE A 177 24.80 28.22 -13.82
N ASP A 178 24.55 26.92 -13.97
CA ASP A 178 24.52 26.23 -15.27
C ASP A 178 23.25 26.58 -16.10
N GLY A 179 22.42 27.50 -15.64
CA GLY A 179 21.23 27.98 -16.35
C GLY A 179 20.02 27.01 -16.29
N CYS A 180 20.02 26.04 -15.38
CA CYS A 180 18.88 25.15 -15.21
C CYS A 180 17.68 25.88 -14.61
N GLY A 181 16.53 25.80 -15.26
CA GLY A 181 15.24 26.23 -14.69
C GLY A 181 14.79 25.28 -13.56
N GLU A 182 13.82 25.71 -12.75
CA GLU A 182 13.38 25.04 -11.54
C GLU A 182 12.91 23.59 -11.78
N ILE A 183 12.13 23.35 -12.84
CA ILE A 183 11.64 22.01 -13.19
C ILE A 183 12.80 21.09 -13.59
N ARG A 184 13.76 21.60 -14.37
CA ARG A 184 14.96 20.85 -14.76
C ARG A 184 15.82 20.54 -13.56
N THR A 185 16.04 21.49 -12.65
CA THR A 185 16.77 21.30 -11.40
C THR A 185 16.11 20.22 -10.54
N PHE A 186 14.78 20.21 -10.44
CA PHE A 186 14.06 19.17 -9.72
C PHE A 186 14.34 17.78 -10.30
N TRP A 187 14.10 17.58 -11.60
CA TRP A 187 14.20 16.26 -12.22
C TRP A 187 15.64 15.76 -12.38
N SER A 188 16.58 16.66 -12.68
CA SER A 188 17.97 16.27 -12.97
C SER A 188 18.87 16.20 -11.74
N VAL A 189 18.57 16.98 -10.68
CA VAL A 189 19.43 17.08 -9.48
C VAL A 189 18.71 16.58 -8.25
N ALA A 190 17.52 17.12 -7.94
CA ALA A 190 16.84 16.81 -6.69
C ALA A 190 16.23 15.38 -6.69
N PHE A 191 15.49 15.00 -7.73
CA PHE A 191 14.78 13.73 -7.81
C PHE A 191 15.70 12.50 -7.69
N PRO A 192 16.86 12.41 -8.36
CA PRO A 192 17.79 11.29 -8.19
C PRO A 192 18.23 11.08 -6.73
N ILE A 193 18.41 12.16 -5.98
CA ILE A 193 18.85 12.12 -4.57
C ILE A 193 17.72 11.63 -3.68
N VAL A 194 16.49 12.07 -3.91
CA VAL A 194 15.32 11.69 -3.11
C VAL A 194 14.63 10.42 -3.58
N LYS A 195 15.11 9.77 -4.64
CA LYS A 195 14.57 8.55 -5.23
C LYS A 195 14.27 7.44 -4.21
N PRO A 196 15.11 7.19 -3.17
CA PRO A 196 14.79 6.20 -2.16
C PRO A 196 13.56 6.55 -1.32
N GLY A 197 13.39 7.83 -0.97
CA GLY A 197 12.19 8.33 -0.29
C GLY A 197 10.94 8.21 -1.16
N PHE A 198 11.08 8.53 -2.46
CA PHE A 198 10.01 8.34 -3.44
C PHE A 198 9.60 6.87 -3.52
N ALA A 199 10.54 5.93 -3.58
CA ALA A 199 10.27 4.50 -3.64
C ALA A 199 9.56 4.00 -2.37
N ALA A 200 9.99 4.47 -1.19
CA ALA A 200 9.31 4.18 0.07
C ALA A 200 7.87 4.70 0.07
N LEU A 201 7.66 5.96 -0.33
CA LEU A 201 6.33 6.56 -0.43
C LEU A 201 5.43 5.78 -1.39
N ALA A 202 5.97 5.36 -2.54
CA ALA A 202 5.23 4.60 -3.55
C ALA A 202 4.66 3.30 -2.96
N ILE A 203 5.50 2.52 -2.27
CA ILE A 203 5.08 1.26 -1.66
C ILE A 203 4.06 1.52 -0.54
N PHE A 204 4.33 2.50 0.34
CA PHE A 204 3.39 2.89 1.40
C PHE A 204 2.04 3.28 0.84
N THR A 205 2.01 4.10 -0.20
CA THR A 205 0.77 4.54 -0.83
C THR A 205 0.03 3.37 -1.44
N PHE A 206 0.73 2.50 -2.19
CA PHE A 206 0.12 1.32 -2.80
C PHE A 206 -0.53 0.42 -1.74
N ILE A 207 0.22 0.04 -0.69
CA ILE A 207 -0.28 -0.85 0.37
C ILE A 207 -1.46 -0.21 1.12
N ASN A 208 -1.36 1.09 1.47
CA ASN A 208 -2.43 1.79 2.17
C ASN A 208 -3.70 1.87 1.32
N THR A 209 -3.58 2.18 0.03
CA THR A 209 -4.73 2.27 -0.88
C THR A 209 -5.36 0.91 -1.14
N TRP A 210 -4.54 -0.13 -1.32
CA TRP A 210 -5.01 -1.52 -1.48
C TRP A 210 -5.85 -1.99 -0.29
N ASN A 211 -5.43 -1.64 0.92
CA ASN A 211 -6.07 -2.07 2.18
C ASN A 211 -7.10 -1.07 2.73
N ASP A 212 -7.37 0.05 2.05
CA ASP A 212 -8.28 1.09 2.55
C ASP A 212 -9.75 0.70 2.35
N TYR A 213 -10.22 -0.21 3.21
CA TYR A 213 -11.58 -0.73 3.18
C TYR A 213 -12.64 0.37 3.41
N PHE A 214 -12.43 1.26 4.39
CA PHE A 214 -13.45 2.24 4.77
C PHE A 214 -13.71 3.28 3.69
N MET A 215 -12.66 3.81 3.05
CA MET A 215 -12.83 4.75 1.94
C MET A 215 -13.58 4.09 0.79
N GLN A 216 -13.19 2.86 0.43
CA GLN A 216 -13.81 2.12 -0.65
C GLN A 216 -15.28 1.80 -0.35
N LEU A 217 -15.61 1.39 0.89
CA LEU A 217 -16.96 1.05 1.33
C LEU A 217 -17.93 2.23 1.21
N VAL A 218 -17.50 3.46 1.53
CA VAL A 218 -18.38 4.64 1.49
C VAL A 218 -18.41 5.33 0.13
N MET A 219 -17.44 5.07 -0.74
CA MET A 219 -17.32 5.72 -2.04
C MET A 219 -17.82 4.86 -3.21
N LEU A 220 -17.84 3.53 -3.04
CA LEU A 220 -18.21 2.57 -4.10
C LEU A 220 -19.45 1.78 -3.67
N THR A 221 -20.48 1.77 -4.50
CA THR A 221 -21.76 1.11 -4.21
C THR A 221 -22.15 0.08 -5.28
N SER A 222 -21.88 0.37 -6.55
CA SER A 222 -22.18 -0.54 -7.66
C SER A 222 -21.25 -1.74 -7.66
N ARG A 223 -21.82 -2.95 -7.79
CA ARG A 223 -21.07 -4.21 -7.76
C ARG A 223 -19.88 -4.24 -8.73
N GLN A 224 -19.99 -3.59 -9.88
CA GLN A 224 -18.91 -3.51 -10.87
C GLN A 224 -17.75 -2.63 -10.46
N ASN A 225 -17.99 -1.62 -9.60
CA ASN A 225 -16.99 -0.65 -9.17
C ASN A 225 -16.26 -1.07 -7.90
N LEU A 226 -16.68 -2.17 -7.25
CA LEU A 226 -16.02 -2.64 -6.03
C LEU A 226 -14.54 -2.98 -6.29
N THR A 227 -13.76 -2.90 -5.25
CA THR A 227 -12.40 -3.49 -5.19
C THR A 227 -12.49 -4.94 -4.77
N ILE A 228 -11.40 -5.71 -4.94
CA ILE A 228 -11.39 -7.12 -4.55
C ILE A 228 -11.63 -7.28 -3.04
N SER A 229 -11.05 -6.45 -2.20
CA SER A 229 -11.22 -6.49 -0.74
C SER A 229 -12.67 -6.19 -0.34
N LEU A 230 -13.28 -5.17 -0.96
CA LEU A 230 -14.66 -4.80 -0.70
C LEU A 230 -15.64 -5.85 -1.25
N GLY A 231 -15.38 -6.36 -2.46
CA GLY A 231 -16.20 -7.41 -3.07
C GLY A 231 -16.21 -8.71 -2.26
N VAL A 232 -15.05 -9.14 -1.75
CA VAL A 232 -14.95 -10.31 -0.86
C VAL A 232 -15.70 -10.07 0.46
N ALA A 233 -15.61 -8.88 1.04
CA ALA A 233 -16.34 -8.53 2.26
C ALA A 233 -17.87 -8.50 2.03
N THR A 234 -18.32 -8.02 0.87
CA THR A 234 -19.73 -8.04 0.48
C THR A 234 -20.24 -9.46 0.31
N MET A 235 -19.46 -10.33 -0.35
CA MET A 235 -19.78 -11.76 -0.46
C MET A 235 -19.86 -12.43 0.92
N GLN A 236 -19.00 -12.09 1.86
CA GLN A 236 -19.05 -12.61 3.22
C GLN A 236 -20.35 -12.22 3.93
N ALA A 237 -20.86 -11.02 3.69
CA ALA A 237 -22.15 -10.56 4.24
C ALA A 237 -23.35 -11.27 3.59
N GLU A 238 -23.30 -11.53 2.27
CA GLU A 238 -24.38 -12.14 1.50
C GLU A 238 -24.38 -13.68 1.61
N MET A 239 -23.20 -14.30 1.65
CA MET A 239 -23.00 -15.75 1.56
C MET A 239 -22.12 -16.28 2.72
N ALA A 240 -22.43 -15.88 3.94
CA ALA A 240 -21.64 -16.16 5.15
C ALA A 240 -21.27 -17.65 5.35
N THR A 241 -21.98 -18.57 4.73
CA THR A 241 -21.75 -20.03 4.84
C THR A 241 -20.84 -20.60 3.76
N ASN A 242 -20.53 -19.84 2.68
CA ASN A 242 -19.66 -20.34 1.61
C ASN A 242 -18.21 -19.93 1.83
N TYR A 243 -17.56 -20.59 2.80
CA TYR A 243 -16.18 -20.30 3.16
C TYR A 243 -15.19 -20.56 2.03
N GLY A 244 -15.41 -21.60 1.21
CA GLY A 244 -14.53 -21.90 0.07
C GLY A 244 -14.47 -20.75 -0.93
N LEU A 245 -15.62 -20.17 -1.26
CA LEU A 245 -15.76 -19.03 -2.18
C LEU A 245 -15.11 -17.77 -1.60
N ILE A 246 -15.34 -17.48 -0.31
CA ILE A 246 -14.73 -16.34 0.40
C ILE A 246 -13.21 -16.49 0.44
N MET A 247 -12.71 -17.70 0.75
CA MET A 247 -11.27 -17.99 0.77
C MET A 247 -10.64 -17.87 -0.61
N ALA A 248 -11.33 -18.24 -1.69
CA ALA A 248 -10.84 -18.05 -3.05
C ALA A 248 -10.67 -16.55 -3.40
N GLY A 249 -11.63 -15.71 -3.04
CA GLY A 249 -11.52 -14.25 -3.19
C GLY A 249 -10.40 -13.66 -2.35
N ALA A 250 -10.30 -14.06 -1.09
CA ALA A 250 -9.24 -13.63 -0.18
C ALA A 250 -7.84 -14.10 -0.65
N ALA A 251 -7.73 -15.31 -1.23
CA ALA A 251 -6.49 -15.81 -1.82
C ALA A 251 -6.03 -14.97 -3.00
N LEU A 252 -6.93 -14.56 -3.90
CA LEU A 252 -6.61 -13.66 -5.00
C LEU A 252 -6.09 -12.31 -4.50
N ALA A 253 -6.76 -11.72 -3.51
CA ALA A 253 -6.33 -10.47 -2.92
C ALA A 253 -4.95 -10.59 -2.24
N ALA A 254 -4.73 -11.67 -1.47
CA ALA A 254 -3.49 -11.92 -0.74
C ALA A 254 -2.30 -12.19 -1.69
N VAL A 255 -2.47 -13.02 -2.71
CA VAL A 255 -1.41 -13.33 -3.69
C VAL A 255 -0.96 -12.06 -4.39
N THR A 256 -1.88 -11.18 -4.76
CA THR A 256 -1.54 -9.93 -5.44
C THR A 256 -0.70 -9.01 -4.57
N ILE A 257 -1.13 -8.74 -3.33
CA ILE A 257 -0.38 -7.85 -2.44
C ILE A 257 0.99 -8.43 -2.05
N VAL A 258 1.07 -9.74 -1.81
CA VAL A 258 2.34 -10.43 -1.53
C VAL A 258 3.28 -10.34 -2.73
N THR A 259 2.78 -10.53 -3.95
CA THR A 259 3.58 -10.40 -5.19
C THR A 259 4.14 -8.99 -5.33
N VAL A 260 3.31 -7.96 -5.14
CA VAL A 260 3.75 -6.56 -5.17
C VAL A 260 4.83 -6.32 -4.11
N PHE A 261 4.63 -6.79 -2.87
CA PHE A 261 5.61 -6.64 -1.81
C PHE A 261 6.95 -7.32 -2.17
N LEU A 262 6.94 -8.55 -2.66
CA LEU A 262 8.15 -9.28 -3.03
C LEU A 262 8.93 -8.61 -4.18
N VAL A 263 8.23 -8.03 -5.14
CA VAL A 263 8.87 -7.28 -6.24
C VAL A 263 9.57 -6.03 -5.71
N PHE A 264 8.95 -5.30 -4.79
CA PHE A 264 9.42 -4.01 -4.34
C PHE A 264 10.16 -4.03 -2.98
N GLN A 265 10.32 -5.19 -2.31
CA GLN A 265 10.91 -5.32 -0.96
C GLN A 265 12.29 -4.66 -0.80
N LYS A 266 13.15 -4.71 -1.83
CA LYS A 266 14.49 -4.07 -1.79
C LYS A 266 14.40 -2.55 -1.67
N SER A 267 13.49 -1.94 -2.41
CA SER A 267 13.25 -0.49 -2.36
C SER A 267 12.64 -0.05 -1.02
N PHE A 268 11.79 -0.92 -0.44
CA PHE A 268 11.19 -0.70 0.87
C PHE A 268 12.23 -0.67 2.00
N THR A 269 13.10 -1.69 2.05
CA THR A 269 14.15 -1.77 3.08
C THR A 269 15.15 -0.60 2.96
N GLN A 270 15.54 -0.20 1.76
CA GLN A 270 16.43 0.95 1.55
C GLN A 270 15.78 2.26 1.99
N GLY A 271 14.50 2.48 1.70
CA GLY A 271 13.79 3.69 2.08
C GLY A 271 13.63 3.86 3.60
N ILE A 272 13.34 2.78 4.32
CA ILE A 272 13.19 2.80 5.79
C ILE A 272 14.55 2.97 6.48
N THR A 273 15.56 2.24 6.05
CA THR A 273 16.88 2.27 6.72
C THR A 273 17.57 3.60 6.56
N MET A 274 17.47 4.29 5.42
CA MET A 274 18.02 5.62 5.25
C MET A 274 17.36 6.69 6.12
N GLY A 275 16.08 6.51 6.47
CA GLY A 275 15.39 7.39 7.43
C GLY A 275 15.76 7.12 8.89
N ALA A 276 16.23 5.91 9.20
CA ALA A 276 16.56 5.47 10.56
C ALA A 276 18.03 5.70 10.95
N VAL A 277 18.93 5.79 9.98
CA VAL A 277 20.38 6.03 10.22
C VAL A 277 20.64 7.53 10.18
N LYS A 278 20.17 8.24 11.20
CA LYS A 278 20.68 9.53 11.64
C LYS A 278 21.44 9.30 12.95
N GLY A 279 22.69 8.88 12.84
CA GLY A 279 23.62 8.73 13.93
C GLY A 279 25.02 8.87 13.39
#